data_418b5f17f85d59e78b7a4b74889e6633
#
_entry.id   418b5f17f85d59e78b7a4b74889e6633
#
_cell.length_a   1.000
_cell.length_b   1.000
_cell.length_c   1.000
_cell.angle_alpha   90.00
_cell.angle_beta   90.00
_cell.angle_gamma   90.00
#
_symmetry.space_group_name_H-M   'P 1'
#
loop_
_entity.id
_entity.type
_entity.pdbx_description
1 polymer ?
#
loop_
_entity_poly.entity_id
_entity_poly.type
_entity_poly.pdbx_seq_one_letter_code
_entity_poly.pdbx_strand_id
1 'polypeptide(L)'
;VTVLVDPPLWPAHDRLWSHLVSDVSLHELRTFARAADLPDRAFDVDHYDVPAERIADLVAAGAVPVDGGELSRRLAASGLRVPGHERSRAKRPTLRQRWAGLWSDGALGAEQVAAVGEDLIDRWAEPHRVYHSRLHLADTLDALEKLSPAAGTDGTARVAALALWFHDAVHDGVAGDDEERSAALARELLPAGPQAAEVARLVLLTAGHDPDPDDVTGCLVSDADLAILGGTPARYARYVAQVRAEYSHVGDDDFRAGRAAVLAQLLALHAGPGLYRTPAARERWADAAERNLRRELASLTGR
;
A
#
# COMPACT_ATOMS: atom_id res chain seq x y z
N VAL A 1 -5.36 -23.63 -10.81
CA VAL A 1 -4.24 -23.19 -9.95
C VAL A 1 -3.03 -23.08 -10.83
N THR A 2 -2.45 -21.87 -10.94
CA THR A 2 -1.26 -21.67 -11.77
C THR A 2 -0.20 -20.88 -10.98
N VAL A 3 0.28 -21.54 -9.93
CA VAL A 3 1.45 -21.05 -9.21
C VAL A 3 2.69 -21.55 -9.95
N LEU A 4 3.60 -20.63 -10.26
CA LEU A 4 4.79 -20.83 -11.06
C LEU A 4 6.03 -20.73 -10.20
N VAL A 5 7.06 -21.51 -10.50
CA VAL A 5 8.37 -21.43 -9.86
C VAL A 5 9.49 -21.45 -10.90
N ASP A 6 10.47 -20.53 -10.78
CA ASP A 6 11.65 -20.51 -11.65
C ASP A 6 12.82 -21.35 -11.08
N PRO A 7 13.86 -21.63 -11.88
CA PRO A 7 15.05 -22.31 -11.38
C PRO A 7 15.80 -21.47 -10.32
N PRO A 8 16.50 -22.13 -9.37
CA PRO A 8 17.24 -21.44 -8.31
C PRO A 8 18.56 -20.86 -8.86
N LEU A 9 18.48 -19.65 -9.37
CA LEU A 9 19.61 -18.96 -10.00
C LEU A 9 20.13 -17.73 -9.22
N TRP A 10 19.44 -17.32 -8.16
CA TRP A 10 19.75 -16.09 -7.45
C TRP A 10 20.57 -16.39 -6.19
N PRO A 11 21.87 -16.06 -6.14
CA PRO A 11 22.69 -16.29 -4.96
C PRO A 11 22.44 -15.22 -3.91
N ALA A 12 22.07 -15.64 -2.69
CA ALA A 12 21.99 -14.79 -1.50
C ALA A 12 22.12 -15.66 -0.24
N HIS A 13 22.77 -15.13 0.81
CA HIS A 13 22.92 -15.81 2.12
C HIS A 13 23.47 -17.25 2.00
N ASP A 14 24.50 -17.43 1.19
CA ASP A 14 25.16 -18.72 0.92
C ASP A 14 24.24 -19.81 0.34
N ARG A 15 23.14 -19.40 -0.32
CA ARG A 15 22.14 -20.28 -0.94
C ARG A 15 21.74 -19.76 -2.32
N LEU A 16 21.10 -20.62 -3.09
CA LEU A 16 20.41 -20.24 -4.31
C LEU A 16 18.92 -20.12 -4.04
N TRP A 17 18.32 -19.11 -4.64
CA TRP A 17 16.91 -18.77 -4.48
C TRP A 17 16.18 -18.77 -5.81
N SER A 18 14.90 -19.07 -5.75
CA SER A 18 13.91 -19.03 -6.82
C SER A 18 12.79 -18.07 -6.45
N HIS A 19 12.02 -17.65 -7.44
CA HIS A 19 10.78 -16.92 -7.24
C HIS A 19 9.58 -17.85 -7.43
N LEU A 20 8.61 -17.73 -6.53
CA LEU A 20 7.31 -18.39 -6.62
C LEU A 20 6.26 -17.31 -6.82
N VAL A 21 5.49 -17.38 -7.93
CA VAL A 21 4.48 -16.38 -8.29
C VAL A 21 3.16 -17.05 -8.67
N SER A 22 2.06 -16.29 -8.66
CA SER A 22 0.84 -16.67 -9.38
C SER A 22 0.63 -15.71 -10.55
N ASP A 23 0.16 -16.21 -11.66
CA ASP A 23 -0.30 -15.40 -12.80
C ASP A 23 -1.82 -15.18 -12.81
N VAL A 24 -2.49 -15.58 -11.73
CA VAL A 24 -3.94 -15.42 -11.53
C VAL A 24 -4.24 -14.37 -10.45
N SER A 25 -3.72 -14.57 -9.21
CA SER A 25 -3.97 -13.64 -8.11
C SER A 25 -2.98 -13.79 -6.96
N LEU A 26 -2.78 -12.72 -6.19
CA LEU A 26 -2.00 -12.77 -4.95
C LEU A 26 -2.68 -13.65 -3.88
N HIS A 27 -4.01 -13.75 -3.90
CA HIS A 27 -4.74 -14.65 -3.01
C HIS A 27 -4.38 -16.11 -3.28
N GLU A 28 -4.37 -16.53 -4.54
CA GLU A 28 -3.93 -17.89 -4.94
C GLU A 28 -2.50 -18.16 -4.47
N LEU A 29 -1.57 -17.23 -4.75
CA LEU A 29 -0.17 -17.35 -4.34
C LEU A 29 -0.02 -17.54 -2.82
N ARG A 30 -0.68 -16.70 -2.03
CA ARG A 30 -0.63 -16.76 -0.56
C ARG A 30 -1.28 -18.03 -0.02
N THR A 31 -2.41 -18.47 -0.60
CA THR A 31 -3.07 -19.72 -0.21
C THR A 31 -2.18 -20.92 -0.48
N PHE A 32 -1.55 -20.97 -1.65
CA PHE A 32 -0.58 -22.01 -1.98
C PHE A 32 0.63 -21.99 -1.02
N ALA A 33 1.20 -20.80 -0.78
CA ALA A 33 2.37 -20.63 0.09
C ALA A 33 2.09 -21.10 1.53
N ARG A 34 0.91 -20.79 2.08
CA ARG A 34 0.50 -21.28 3.41
C ARG A 34 0.33 -22.80 3.43
N ALA A 35 -0.31 -23.37 2.42
CA ALA A 35 -0.47 -24.83 2.29
C ALA A 35 0.88 -25.56 2.15
N ALA A 36 1.87 -24.90 1.57
CA ALA A 36 3.24 -25.38 1.43
C ALA A 36 4.16 -25.00 2.61
N ASP A 37 3.62 -24.43 3.70
CA ASP A 37 4.36 -24.02 4.89
C ASP A 37 5.54 -23.06 4.57
N LEU A 38 5.29 -22.08 3.68
CA LEU A 38 6.22 -20.98 3.43
C LEU A 38 5.96 -19.85 4.43
N PRO A 39 7.01 -19.28 5.06
CA PRO A 39 6.83 -18.20 6.01
C PRO A 39 6.40 -16.91 5.30
N ASP A 40 5.47 -16.17 5.90
CA ASP A 40 4.96 -14.90 5.34
C ASP A 40 6.08 -13.87 5.11
N ARG A 41 7.16 -13.91 5.89
CA ARG A 41 8.33 -13.04 5.70
C ARG A 41 9.09 -13.25 4.39
N ALA A 42 8.86 -14.38 3.71
CA ALA A 42 9.45 -14.68 2.40
C ALA A 42 8.66 -14.03 1.26
N PHE A 43 7.51 -13.40 1.54
CA PHE A 43 6.74 -12.65 0.56
C PHE A 43 7.34 -11.27 0.30
N ASP A 44 7.66 -10.98 -0.97
CA ASP A 44 8.09 -9.65 -1.41
C ASP A 44 7.13 -9.08 -2.46
N VAL A 45 6.03 -8.51 -1.97
CA VAL A 45 5.02 -7.73 -2.71
C VAL A 45 4.26 -8.50 -3.80
N ASP A 46 4.93 -9.18 -4.73
CA ASP A 46 4.31 -9.88 -5.86
C ASP A 46 4.79 -11.34 -6.01
N HIS A 47 5.68 -11.82 -5.12
CA HIS A 47 6.25 -13.17 -5.17
C HIS A 47 6.73 -13.63 -3.79
N TYR A 48 7.05 -14.91 -3.67
CA TYR A 48 7.83 -15.46 -2.57
C TYR A 48 9.24 -15.77 -3.05
N ASP A 49 10.24 -15.40 -2.24
CA ASP A 49 11.60 -15.92 -2.38
C ASP A 49 11.67 -17.29 -1.73
N VAL A 50 12.00 -18.32 -2.50
CA VAL A 50 12.06 -19.70 -2.02
C VAL A 50 13.45 -20.30 -2.22
N PRO A 51 14.01 -20.93 -1.19
CA PRO A 51 15.33 -21.54 -1.31
C PRO A 51 15.31 -22.82 -2.18
N ALA A 52 16.40 -23.11 -2.86
CA ALA A 52 16.54 -24.20 -3.82
C ALA A 52 16.05 -25.56 -3.30
N GLU A 53 16.28 -25.84 -2.02
CA GLU A 53 15.92 -27.09 -1.36
C GLU A 53 14.41 -27.31 -1.22
N ARG A 54 13.59 -26.25 -1.36
CA ARG A 54 12.12 -26.32 -1.27
C ARG A 54 11.44 -26.54 -2.63
N ILE A 55 12.16 -26.41 -3.75
CA ILE A 55 11.55 -26.45 -5.09
C ILE A 55 10.87 -27.79 -5.38
N ALA A 56 11.51 -28.91 -5.03
CA ALA A 56 10.93 -30.22 -5.26
C ALA A 56 9.59 -30.42 -4.53
N ASP A 57 9.50 -29.94 -3.28
CA ASP A 57 8.28 -29.99 -2.47
C ASP A 57 7.19 -29.09 -3.05
N LEU A 58 7.55 -27.90 -3.52
CA LEU A 58 6.60 -26.96 -4.13
C LEU A 58 6.04 -27.51 -5.45
N VAL A 59 6.87 -28.14 -6.27
CA VAL A 59 6.43 -28.80 -7.51
C VAL A 59 5.52 -29.99 -7.18
N ALA A 60 5.85 -30.79 -6.17
CA ALA A 60 5.00 -31.87 -5.70
C ALA A 60 3.65 -31.36 -5.14
N ALA A 61 3.62 -30.17 -4.56
CA ALA A 61 2.40 -29.49 -4.10
C ALA A 61 1.59 -28.86 -5.24
N GLY A 62 2.11 -28.85 -6.49
CA GLY A 62 1.40 -28.37 -7.66
C GLY A 62 1.92 -27.08 -8.28
N ALA A 63 3.08 -26.55 -7.83
CA ALA A 63 3.73 -25.44 -8.54
C ALA A 63 4.27 -25.93 -9.90
N VAL A 64 4.09 -25.10 -10.93
CA VAL A 64 4.53 -25.41 -12.30
C VAL A 64 5.92 -24.83 -12.52
N PRO A 65 6.95 -25.66 -12.78
CA PRO A 65 8.27 -25.17 -13.10
C PRO A 65 8.29 -24.52 -14.48
N VAL A 66 8.85 -23.31 -14.56
CA VAL A 66 9.01 -22.52 -15.79
C VAL A 66 10.37 -21.84 -15.80
N ASP A 67 10.86 -21.40 -16.95
CA ASP A 67 12.06 -20.57 -16.96
C ASP A 67 11.78 -19.14 -16.44
N GLY A 68 12.82 -18.44 -15.95
CA GLY A 68 12.65 -17.10 -15.36
C GLY A 68 12.10 -16.06 -16.34
N GLY A 69 12.32 -16.24 -17.64
CA GLY A 69 11.77 -15.35 -18.68
C GLY A 69 10.27 -15.58 -18.84
N GLU A 70 9.82 -16.83 -18.84
CA GLU A 70 8.39 -17.17 -18.87
C GLU A 70 7.68 -16.69 -17.62
N LEU A 71 8.24 -16.96 -16.43
CA LEU A 71 7.69 -16.51 -15.16
C LEU A 71 7.49 -14.98 -15.17
N SER A 72 8.51 -14.22 -15.57
CA SER A 72 8.44 -12.75 -15.64
C SER A 72 7.38 -12.26 -16.65
N ARG A 73 7.26 -12.90 -17.82
CA ARG A 73 6.26 -12.54 -18.83
C ARG A 73 4.84 -12.81 -18.33
N ARG A 74 4.60 -13.97 -17.72
CA ARG A 74 3.28 -14.34 -17.19
C ARG A 74 2.86 -13.46 -16.03
N LEU A 75 3.77 -13.20 -15.08
CA LEU A 75 3.53 -12.27 -13.98
C LEU A 75 3.26 -10.83 -14.49
N ALA A 76 3.97 -10.37 -15.52
CA ALA A 76 3.71 -9.06 -16.11
C ALA A 76 2.35 -9.02 -16.83
N ALA A 77 1.99 -10.09 -17.56
CA ALA A 77 0.71 -10.18 -18.27
C ALA A 77 -0.50 -10.25 -17.33
N SER A 78 -0.34 -10.82 -16.13
CA SER A 78 -1.38 -10.86 -15.09
C SER A 78 -1.69 -9.48 -14.47
N GLY A 79 -0.81 -8.49 -14.68
CA GLY A 79 -0.93 -7.17 -14.05
C GLY A 79 -0.48 -7.12 -12.57
N LEU A 80 -0.05 -8.25 -12.00
CA LEU A 80 0.38 -8.32 -10.59
C LEU A 80 1.83 -7.85 -10.38
N ARG A 81 2.63 -7.78 -11.46
CA ARG A 81 4.05 -7.40 -11.38
C ARG A 81 4.24 -6.03 -10.78
N VAL A 82 5.02 -5.96 -9.70
CA VAL A 82 5.52 -4.69 -9.14
C VAL A 82 6.93 -4.43 -9.67
N PRO A 83 7.15 -3.33 -10.42
CA PRO A 83 8.48 -3.00 -10.93
C PRO A 83 9.51 -2.84 -9.82
N GLY A 84 10.76 -3.24 -10.08
CA GLY A 84 11.84 -3.19 -9.08
C GLY A 84 12.08 -1.81 -8.47
N HIS A 85 11.91 -0.73 -9.25
CA HIS A 85 12.05 0.64 -8.75
C HIS A 85 10.91 1.03 -7.78
N GLU A 86 9.71 0.49 -7.96
CA GLU A 86 8.60 0.67 -7.02
C GLU A 86 8.85 -0.12 -5.74
N ARG A 87 9.33 -1.38 -5.84
CA ARG A 87 9.67 -2.21 -4.68
C ARG A 87 10.79 -1.61 -3.83
N SER A 88 11.81 -1.02 -4.46
CA SER A 88 12.97 -0.46 -3.74
C SER A 88 12.60 0.66 -2.76
N ARG A 89 11.54 1.43 -3.06
CA ARG A 89 11.04 2.51 -2.19
C ARG A 89 10.38 2.00 -0.91
N ALA A 90 9.77 0.82 -0.98
CA ALA A 90 9.07 0.16 0.13
C ALA A 90 9.99 -0.75 0.97
N LYS A 91 11.29 -0.83 0.64
CA LYS A 91 12.23 -1.62 1.43
C LYS A 91 12.47 -0.99 2.80
N ARG A 92 12.59 -1.85 3.82
CA ARG A 92 12.82 -1.42 5.21
C ARG A 92 13.95 -0.38 5.37
N PRO A 93 15.14 -0.51 4.76
CA PRO A 93 16.18 0.51 4.90
C PRO A 93 15.77 1.88 4.35
N THR A 94 15.05 1.92 3.22
CA THR A 94 14.55 3.16 2.61
C THR A 94 13.51 3.83 3.51
N LEU A 95 12.55 3.05 4.03
CA LEU A 95 11.53 3.56 4.95
C LEU A 95 12.14 4.05 6.27
N ARG A 96 13.12 3.33 6.84
CA ARG A 96 13.89 3.80 8.01
C ARG A 96 14.52 5.17 7.79
N GLN A 97 15.16 5.35 6.64
CA GLN A 97 15.78 6.63 6.29
C GLN A 97 14.75 7.75 6.16
N ARG A 98 13.59 7.48 5.51
CA ARG A 98 12.49 8.46 5.39
C ARG A 98 11.93 8.83 6.76
N TRP A 99 11.67 7.86 7.62
CA TRP A 99 11.20 8.09 8.99
C TRP A 99 12.19 8.90 9.81
N ALA A 100 13.47 8.50 9.83
CA ALA A 100 14.52 9.20 10.55
C ALA A 100 14.68 10.67 10.08
N GLY A 101 14.50 10.92 8.79
CA GLY A 101 14.54 12.26 8.22
C GLY A 101 13.49 13.22 8.80
N LEU A 102 12.36 12.72 9.29
CA LEU A 102 11.32 13.54 9.92
C LEU A 102 11.73 14.06 11.32
N TRP A 103 12.80 13.54 11.91
CA TRP A 103 13.25 13.83 13.28
C TRP A 103 14.61 14.52 13.36
N SER A 104 15.03 15.16 12.25
CA SER A 104 16.31 15.87 12.17
C SER A 104 16.43 17.06 13.13
N ASP A 105 15.32 17.55 13.68
CA ASP A 105 15.25 18.62 14.69
C ASP A 105 15.54 18.14 16.13
N GLY A 106 15.70 16.82 16.33
CA GLY A 106 15.97 16.23 17.65
C GLY A 106 14.77 16.20 18.61
N ALA A 107 13.55 16.44 18.13
CA ALA A 107 12.33 16.40 18.95
C ALA A 107 12.08 15.02 19.59
N LEU A 108 12.62 13.96 19.02
CA LEU A 108 12.70 12.62 19.60
C LEU A 108 14.15 12.16 19.71
N GLY A 109 14.49 11.41 20.75
CA GLY A 109 15.80 10.78 20.88
C GLY A 109 16.00 9.69 19.81
N ALA A 110 17.25 9.51 19.33
CA ALA A 110 17.56 8.60 18.23
C ALA A 110 17.09 7.15 18.47
N GLU A 111 17.16 6.65 19.70
CA GLU A 111 16.67 5.31 20.07
C GLU A 111 15.15 5.21 19.93
N GLN A 112 14.42 6.23 20.37
CA GLN A 112 12.96 6.28 20.26
C GLN A 112 12.53 6.42 18.80
N VAL A 113 13.23 7.26 18.01
CA VAL A 113 12.99 7.37 16.55
C VAL A 113 13.12 6.00 15.89
N ALA A 114 14.19 5.27 16.22
CA ALA A 114 14.41 3.93 15.65
C ALA A 114 13.31 2.95 16.08
N ALA A 115 12.96 2.90 17.37
CA ALA A 115 11.96 1.98 17.90
C ALA A 115 10.57 2.21 17.28
N VAL A 116 10.10 3.46 17.23
CA VAL A 116 8.81 3.81 16.63
C VAL A 116 8.80 3.52 15.13
N GLY A 117 9.89 3.86 14.43
CA GLY A 117 10.00 3.59 13.00
C GLY A 117 9.95 2.10 12.67
N GLU A 118 10.60 1.25 13.47
CA GLU A 118 10.53 -0.22 13.29
C GLU A 118 9.12 -0.76 13.57
N ASP A 119 8.46 -0.34 14.65
CA ASP A 119 7.09 -0.74 14.96
C ASP A 119 6.15 -0.40 13.80
N LEU A 120 6.20 0.84 13.29
CA LEU A 120 5.38 1.24 12.15
C LEU A 120 5.70 0.40 10.90
N ILE A 121 6.98 0.21 10.56
CA ILE A 121 7.36 -0.59 9.38
C ILE A 121 6.89 -2.05 9.52
N ASP A 122 6.88 -2.62 10.74
CA ASP A 122 6.37 -3.97 10.99
C ASP A 122 4.85 -4.03 10.83
N ARG A 123 4.10 -3.04 11.30
CA ARG A 123 2.66 -2.93 11.07
C ARG A 123 2.31 -2.85 9.59
N TRP A 124 3.00 -2.01 8.83
CA TRP A 124 2.84 -1.92 7.37
C TRP A 124 3.29 -3.18 6.62
N ALA A 125 3.91 -4.14 7.29
CA ALA A 125 4.35 -5.42 6.73
C ALA A 125 3.52 -6.61 7.21
N GLU A 126 2.43 -6.39 7.95
CA GLU A 126 1.58 -7.46 8.46
C GLU A 126 1.07 -8.37 7.33
N PRO A 127 1.02 -9.71 7.57
CA PRO A 127 0.80 -10.68 6.48
C PRO A 127 -0.58 -10.61 5.82
N HIS A 128 -1.58 -10.05 6.48
CA HIS A 128 -2.93 -9.90 5.91
C HIS A 128 -3.03 -8.75 4.90
N ARG A 129 -2.10 -7.79 4.95
CA ARG A 129 -2.08 -6.62 4.07
C ARG A 129 -1.58 -6.98 2.69
N VAL A 130 -2.29 -6.53 1.67
CA VAL A 130 -1.91 -6.70 0.26
C VAL A 130 -1.74 -5.34 -0.41
N TYR A 131 -2.77 -4.49 -0.33
CA TYR A 131 -2.71 -3.12 -0.80
C TYR A 131 -2.21 -2.17 0.28
N HIS A 132 -2.82 -2.15 1.49
CA HIS A 132 -2.45 -1.29 2.61
C HIS A 132 -1.15 -1.76 3.27
N SER A 133 -0.09 -1.80 2.49
CA SER A 133 1.22 -2.35 2.80
C SER A 133 2.31 -1.28 2.72
N ARG A 134 3.56 -1.65 3.00
CA ARG A 134 4.72 -0.76 2.84
C ARG A 134 4.82 -0.10 1.47
N LEU A 135 4.25 -0.72 0.41
CA LEU A 135 4.23 -0.12 -0.91
C LEU A 135 3.25 1.07 -0.97
N HIS A 136 2.07 0.91 -0.39
CA HIS A 136 1.11 2.01 -0.26
C HIS A 136 1.69 3.17 0.56
N LEU A 137 2.29 2.90 1.72
CA LEU A 137 2.99 3.92 2.49
C LEU A 137 4.04 4.66 1.65
N ALA A 138 4.89 3.94 0.91
CA ALA A 138 5.88 4.56 0.04
C ALA A 138 5.24 5.42 -1.05
N ASP A 139 4.12 4.96 -1.62
CA ASP A 139 3.37 5.66 -2.65
C ASP A 139 2.74 6.96 -2.14
N THR A 140 2.15 6.95 -0.95
CA THR A 140 1.55 8.15 -0.34
C THR A 140 2.62 9.19 0.02
N LEU A 141 3.75 8.75 0.56
CA LEU A 141 4.88 9.63 0.85
C LEU A 141 5.48 10.25 -0.44
N ASP A 142 5.60 9.49 -1.52
CA ASP A 142 6.06 10.01 -2.82
C ASP A 142 5.03 10.97 -3.45
N ALA A 143 3.74 10.72 -3.22
CA ALA A 143 2.68 11.62 -3.66
C ALA A 143 2.76 12.96 -2.91
N LEU A 144 2.94 12.92 -1.59
CA LEU A 144 3.14 14.12 -0.78
C LEU A 144 4.35 14.94 -1.24
N GLU A 145 5.48 14.30 -1.55
CA GLU A 145 6.67 14.99 -2.08
C GLU A 145 6.40 15.70 -3.42
N LYS A 146 5.54 15.11 -4.27
CA LYS A 146 5.12 15.74 -5.55
C LYS A 146 4.17 16.93 -5.34
N LEU A 147 3.37 16.91 -4.29
CA LEU A 147 2.43 17.99 -3.95
C LEU A 147 3.11 19.12 -3.21
N SER A 148 4.11 18.83 -2.40
CA SER A 148 4.88 19.78 -1.61
C SER A 148 6.38 19.50 -1.75
N PRO A 149 7.04 19.98 -2.82
CA PRO A 149 8.47 19.76 -3.04
C PRO A 149 9.38 20.31 -1.92
N ALA A 150 8.86 21.23 -1.10
CA ALA A 150 9.53 21.78 0.08
C ALA A 150 9.28 20.97 1.37
N ALA A 151 8.78 19.76 1.26
CA ALA A 151 8.32 18.92 2.38
C ALA A 151 9.34 18.68 3.52
N GLY A 152 10.59 19.01 3.34
CA GLY A 152 11.64 18.89 4.37
C GLY A 152 11.88 20.15 5.21
N THR A 153 11.30 21.31 4.85
CA THR A 153 11.60 22.60 5.50
C THR A 153 10.39 23.30 6.12
N ASP A 154 9.18 22.83 5.80
CA ASP A 154 7.90 23.35 6.26
C ASP A 154 7.28 22.38 7.27
N GLY A 155 6.87 22.89 8.42
CA GLY A 155 6.21 22.10 9.46
C GLY A 155 4.94 21.39 8.97
N THR A 156 4.22 21.97 8.00
CA THR A 156 3.00 21.42 7.38
C THR A 156 3.28 20.09 6.70
N ALA A 157 4.29 20.03 5.85
CA ALA A 157 4.64 18.82 5.12
C ALA A 157 5.16 17.70 6.04
N ARG A 158 5.88 18.05 7.11
CA ARG A 158 6.28 17.10 8.13
C ARG A 158 5.08 16.50 8.86
N VAL A 159 4.12 17.33 9.28
CA VAL A 159 2.90 16.85 9.94
C VAL A 159 2.07 15.96 8.99
N ALA A 160 1.95 16.35 7.72
CA ALA A 160 1.31 15.52 6.71
C ALA A 160 2.03 14.17 6.52
N ALA A 161 3.36 14.16 6.45
CA ALA A 161 4.14 12.91 6.37
C ALA A 161 3.94 12.03 7.59
N LEU A 162 3.95 12.58 8.81
CA LEU A 162 3.64 11.84 10.03
C LEU A 162 2.23 11.25 9.97
N ALA A 163 1.23 12.02 9.54
CA ALA A 163 -0.13 11.49 9.37
C ALA A 163 -0.17 10.32 8.39
N LEU A 164 0.54 10.38 7.25
CA LEU A 164 0.63 9.26 6.30
C LEU A 164 1.39 8.05 6.87
N TRP A 165 2.32 8.23 7.80
CA TRP A 165 2.92 7.08 8.49
C TRP A 165 1.93 6.36 9.40
N PHE A 166 0.97 7.08 9.98
CA PHE A 166 0.02 6.52 10.95
C PHE A 166 -1.35 6.18 10.38
N HIS A 167 -1.78 6.71 9.20
CA HIS A 167 -3.19 6.63 8.78
C HIS A 167 -3.75 5.20 8.74
N ASP A 168 -2.98 4.24 8.24
CA ASP A 168 -3.31 2.82 8.21
C ASP A 168 -2.34 1.98 9.08
N ALA A 169 -1.72 2.56 10.11
CA ALA A 169 -0.82 1.80 11.00
C ALA A 169 -1.54 0.66 11.72
N VAL A 170 -2.84 0.80 11.95
CA VAL A 170 -3.77 -0.27 12.28
C VAL A 170 -4.70 -0.47 11.08
N HIS A 171 -4.80 -1.70 10.57
CA HIS A 171 -5.65 -2.02 9.44
C HIS A 171 -6.13 -3.48 9.51
N ASP A 172 -7.28 -3.68 10.15
CA ASP A 172 -7.96 -4.97 10.26
C ASP A 172 -9.14 -5.08 9.27
N GLY A 173 -9.40 -4.03 8.49
CA GLY A 173 -10.48 -3.93 7.52
C GLY A 173 -11.82 -3.54 8.14
N VAL A 174 -11.80 -2.84 9.28
CA VAL A 174 -12.99 -2.35 10.00
C VAL A 174 -13.06 -0.83 9.88
N ALA A 175 -13.76 -0.35 8.87
CA ALA A 175 -13.87 1.07 8.56
C ALA A 175 -14.33 1.91 9.78
N GLY A 176 -13.63 3.00 10.05
CA GLY A 176 -13.84 3.90 11.19
C GLY A 176 -13.11 3.46 12.45
N ASP A 177 -13.12 2.16 12.81
CA ASP A 177 -12.38 1.62 13.96
C ASP A 177 -10.87 1.63 13.70
N ASP A 178 -10.45 1.27 12.49
CA ASP A 178 -9.03 1.23 12.10
C ASP A 178 -8.40 2.63 12.16
N GLU A 179 -9.09 3.66 11.68
CA GLU A 179 -8.63 5.04 11.75
C GLU A 179 -8.61 5.57 13.19
N GLU A 180 -9.61 5.22 14.02
CA GLU A 180 -9.63 5.59 15.44
C GLU A 180 -8.45 4.98 16.21
N ARG A 181 -8.14 3.70 15.97
CA ARG A 181 -7.02 2.99 16.58
C ARG A 181 -5.67 3.50 16.05
N SER A 182 -5.56 3.81 14.78
CA SER A 182 -4.39 4.44 14.18
C SER A 182 -4.13 5.83 14.76
N ALA A 183 -5.18 6.63 14.96
CA ALA A 183 -5.09 7.93 15.59
C ALA A 183 -4.71 7.84 17.08
N ALA A 184 -5.22 6.84 17.79
CA ALA A 184 -4.83 6.55 19.18
C ALA A 184 -3.35 6.18 19.26
N LEU A 185 -2.87 5.32 18.35
CA LEU A 185 -1.46 4.93 18.25
C LEU A 185 -0.56 6.15 17.98
N ALA A 186 -0.98 7.08 17.14
CA ALA A 186 -0.25 8.31 16.89
C ALA A 186 -0.10 9.17 18.17
N ARG A 187 -1.16 9.27 18.99
CA ARG A 187 -1.11 10.00 20.27
C ARG A 187 -0.22 9.30 21.31
N GLU A 188 -0.11 7.99 21.25
CA GLU A 188 0.72 7.19 22.15
C GLU A 188 2.21 7.29 21.80
N LEU A 189 2.55 7.15 20.53
CA LEU A 189 3.94 7.02 20.09
C LEU A 189 4.64 8.34 19.79
N LEU A 190 3.89 9.39 19.48
CA LEU A 190 4.45 10.72 19.22
C LEU A 190 4.62 11.53 20.53
N PRO A 191 5.57 12.49 20.58
CA PRO A 191 5.70 13.39 21.71
C PRO A 191 4.37 14.09 22.00
N ALA A 192 3.92 14.01 23.27
CA ALA A 192 2.68 14.65 23.70
C ALA A 192 2.68 16.14 23.38
N GLY A 193 1.62 16.63 22.71
CA GLY A 193 1.49 18.04 22.37
C GLY A 193 0.63 18.29 21.13
N PRO A 194 0.60 19.53 20.65
CA PRO A 194 -0.23 19.93 19.53
C PRO A 194 0.03 19.14 18.25
N GLN A 195 1.30 18.74 17.99
CA GLN A 195 1.65 17.97 16.80
C GLN A 195 1.02 16.58 16.83
N ALA A 196 1.09 15.85 17.95
CA ALA A 196 0.47 14.52 18.06
C ALA A 196 -1.06 14.60 17.92
N ALA A 197 -1.68 15.64 18.49
CA ALA A 197 -3.12 15.87 18.34
C ALA A 197 -3.51 16.15 16.88
N GLU A 198 -2.72 16.96 16.18
CA GLU A 198 -2.96 17.26 14.77
C GLU A 198 -2.75 16.06 13.86
N VAL A 199 -1.67 15.29 14.06
CA VAL A 199 -1.46 14.02 13.34
C VAL A 199 -2.64 13.08 13.53
N ALA A 200 -3.12 12.90 14.76
CA ALA A 200 -4.27 12.06 15.04
C ALA A 200 -5.56 12.57 14.38
N ARG A 201 -5.79 13.88 14.35
CA ARG A 201 -6.92 14.48 13.62
C ARG A 201 -6.84 14.19 12.12
N LEU A 202 -5.66 14.31 11.54
CA LEU A 202 -5.42 14.02 10.11
C LEU A 202 -5.60 12.54 9.78
N VAL A 203 -5.21 11.65 10.68
CA VAL A 203 -5.49 10.21 10.55
C VAL A 203 -7.00 9.95 10.52
N LEU A 204 -7.78 10.54 11.42
CA LEU A 204 -9.24 10.41 11.41
C LEU A 204 -9.88 10.99 10.14
N LEU A 205 -9.27 12.01 9.54
CA LEU A 205 -9.74 12.62 8.30
C LEU A 205 -9.74 11.62 7.13
N THR A 206 -8.82 10.65 7.11
CA THR A 206 -8.72 9.69 5.99
C THR A 206 -9.91 8.74 5.91
N ALA A 207 -10.70 8.59 6.97
CA ALA A 207 -11.95 7.81 6.93
C ALA A 207 -12.98 8.37 5.93
N GLY A 208 -12.99 9.69 5.69
CA GLY A 208 -13.97 10.35 4.83
C GLY A 208 -13.38 11.11 3.65
N HIS A 209 -12.10 11.46 3.69
CA HIS A 209 -11.39 12.26 2.67
C HIS A 209 -12.08 13.59 2.32
N ASP A 210 -12.70 14.23 3.32
CA ASP A 210 -13.40 15.49 3.14
C ASP A 210 -12.82 16.63 4.01
N PRO A 211 -11.55 17.07 3.74
CA PRO A 211 -10.94 18.17 4.43
C PRO A 211 -11.64 19.49 4.12
N ASP A 212 -11.65 20.41 5.10
CA ASP A 212 -12.02 21.78 4.85
C ASP A 212 -11.07 22.37 3.76
N PRO A 213 -11.58 23.17 2.81
CA PRO A 213 -10.75 23.79 1.77
C PRO A 213 -9.59 24.64 2.32
N ASP A 214 -9.73 25.20 3.51
CA ASP A 214 -8.71 26.00 4.18
C ASP A 214 -7.74 25.15 5.02
N ASP A 215 -8.02 23.86 5.22
CA ASP A 215 -7.13 22.89 5.88
C ASP A 215 -6.04 22.40 4.93
N VAL A 216 -5.00 23.19 4.76
CA VAL A 216 -3.89 22.89 3.85
C VAL A 216 -3.28 21.51 4.13
N THR A 217 -3.08 21.17 5.41
CA THR A 217 -2.46 19.88 5.79
C THR A 217 -3.40 18.71 5.52
N GLY A 218 -4.68 18.85 5.85
CA GLY A 218 -5.70 17.85 5.55
C GLY A 218 -5.87 17.62 4.05
N CYS A 219 -5.85 18.68 3.25
CA CYS A 219 -5.87 18.59 1.79
C CYS A 219 -4.65 17.80 1.26
N LEU A 220 -3.45 18.06 1.77
CA LEU A 220 -2.24 17.33 1.36
C LEU A 220 -2.29 15.84 1.72
N VAL A 221 -2.75 15.51 2.93
CA VAL A 221 -2.89 14.12 3.39
C VAL A 221 -3.90 13.35 2.54
N SER A 222 -5.10 13.90 2.37
CA SER A 222 -6.17 13.29 1.57
C SER A 222 -5.73 13.11 0.11
N ASP A 223 -5.14 14.13 -0.51
CA ASP A 223 -4.70 14.08 -1.90
C ASP A 223 -3.58 13.05 -2.11
N ALA A 224 -2.64 12.94 -1.15
CA ALA A 224 -1.54 12.01 -1.22
C ALA A 224 -2.01 10.55 -1.09
N ASP A 225 -2.94 10.29 -0.19
CA ASP A 225 -3.50 8.96 0.00
C ASP A 225 -4.34 8.52 -1.21
N LEU A 226 -5.19 9.38 -1.72
CA LEU A 226 -5.99 9.12 -2.91
C LEU A 226 -5.23 9.15 -4.24
N ALA A 227 -3.92 9.43 -4.25
CA ALA A 227 -3.12 9.58 -5.47
C ALA A 227 -3.17 8.34 -6.39
N ILE A 228 -3.34 7.15 -5.83
CA ILE A 228 -3.45 5.89 -6.59
C ILE A 228 -4.63 5.90 -7.56
N LEU A 229 -5.73 6.56 -7.21
CA LEU A 229 -6.92 6.63 -8.05
C LEU A 229 -6.62 7.30 -9.40
N GLY A 230 -5.71 8.27 -9.42
CA GLY A 230 -5.19 8.93 -10.62
C GLY A 230 -3.99 8.22 -11.27
N GLY A 231 -3.69 6.99 -10.88
CA GLY A 231 -2.62 6.20 -11.46
C GLY A 231 -2.87 5.81 -12.92
N THR A 232 -1.81 5.36 -13.61
CA THR A 232 -1.94 4.79 -14.96
C THR A 232 -2.91 3.61 -14.95
N PRO A 233 -3.54 3.25 -16.09
CA PRO A 233 -4.48 2.12 -16.13
C PRO A 233 -3.89 0.82 -15.58
N ALA A 234 -2.63 0.52 -15.86
CA ALA A 234 -1.96 -0.68 -15.36
C ALA A 234 -1.76 -0.64 -13.83
N ARG A 235 -1.38 0.53 -13.29
CA ARG A 235 -1.20 0.70 -11.86
C ARG A 235 -2.52 0.65 -11.11
N TYR A 236 -3.57 1.24 -11.66
CA TYR A 236 -4.92 1.18 -11.11
C TYR A 236 -5.48 -0.24 -11.13
N ALA A 237 -5.29 -0.99 -12.23
CA ALA A 237 -5.71 -2.39 -12.32
C ALA A 237 -5.02 -3.27 -11.25
N ARG A 238 -3.72 -3.04 -11.01
CA ARG A 238 -2.99 -3.71 -9.93
C ARG A 238 -3.56 -3.36 -8.54
N TYR A 239 -3.85 -2.08 -8.29
CA TYR A 239 -4.53 -1.63 -7.07
C TYR A 239 -5.85 -2.38 -6.85
N VAL A 240 -6.72 -2.45 -7.86
CA VAL A 240 -8.01 -3.18 -7.78
C VAL A 240 -7.80 -4.64 -7.44
N ALA A 241 -6.81 -5.30 -8.08
CA ALA A 241 -6.48 -6.69 -7.79
C ALA A 241 -5.94 -6.89 -6.36
N GLN A 242 -5.13 -5.95 -5.88
CA GLN A 242 -4.59 -5.98 -4.52
C GLN A 242 -5.68 -5.78 -3.46
N VAL A 243 -6.58 -4.82 -3.65
CA VAL A 243 -7.74 -4.61 -2.75
C VAL A 243 -8.63 -5.85 -2.72
N ARG A 244 -8.96 -6.45 -3.90
CA ARG A 244 -9.75 -7.70 -3.91
C ARG A 244 -9.05 -8.83 -3.16
N ALA A 245 -7.74 -8.96 -3.29
CA ALA A 245 -6.96 -9.99 -2.61
C ALA A 245 -6.91 -9.75 -1.08
N GLU A 246 -6.84 -8.52 -0.64
CA GLU A 246 -6.84 -8.15 0.79
C GLU A 246 -8.18 -8.49 1.45
N TYR A 247 -9.28 -8.21 0.77
CA TYR A 247 -10.64 -8.56 1.20
C TYR A 247 -11.09 -9.95 0.71
N SER A 248 -10.17 -10.89 0.49
CA SER A 248 -10.50 -12.24 0.00
C SER A 248 -11.40 -13.07 0.94
N HIS A 249 -11.46 -12.69 2.22
CA HIS A 249 -12.35 -13.28 3.21
C HIS A 249 -13.82 -12.84 3.05
N VAL A 250 -14.07 -11.77 2.29
CA VAL A 250 -15.43 -11.27 1.96
C VAL A 250 -15.93 -11.95 0.70
N GLY A 251 -17.16 -12.45 0.72
CA GLY A 251 -17.82 -13.07 -0.45
C GLY A 251 -17.89 -12.12 -1.65
N ASP A 252 -17.88 -12.68 -2.86
CA ASP A 252 -17.80 -11.86 -4.09
C ASP A 252 -18.95 -10.85 -4.25
N ASP A 253 -20.15 -11.23 -3.88
CA ASP A 253 -21.31 -10.35 -4.00
C ASP A 253 -21.26 -9.21 -2.99
N ASP A 254 -20.91 -9.50 -1.74
CA ASP A 254 -20.77 -8.49 -0.67
C ASP A 254 -19.61 -7.55 -0.98
N PHE A 255 -18.45 -8.09 -1.42
CA PHE A 255 -17.33 -7.27 -1.86
C PHE A 255 -17.73 -6.35 -3.02
N ARG A 256 -18.40 -6.88 -4.04
CA ARG A 256 -18.85 -6.11 -5.20
C ARG A 256 -19.80 -4.97 -4.80
N ALA A 257 -20.75 -5.25 -3.92
CA ALA A 257 -21.69 -4.25 -3.43
C ALA A 257 -20.98 -3.16 -2.60
N GLY A 258 -20.16 -3.54 -1.64
CA GLY A 258 -19.39 -2.61 -0.81
C GLY A 258 -18.42 -1.76 -1.63
N ARG A 259 -17.66 -2.39 -2.55
CA ARG A 259 -16.74 -1.67 -3.44
C ARG A 259 -17.46 -0.69 -4.36
N ALA A 260 -18.60 -1.07 -4.93
CA ALA A 260 -19.41 -0.17 -5.76
C ALA A 260 -19.91 1.05 -4.96
N ALA A 261 -20.28 0.87 -3.69
CA ALA A 261 -20.67 1.97 -2.81
C ALA A 261 -19.53 2.96 -2.56
N VAL A 262 -18.32 2.45 -2.26
CA VAL A 262 -17.11 3.28 -2.09
C VAL A 262 -16.80 4.06 -3.37
N LEU A 263 -16.83 3.41 -4.55
CA LEU A 263 -16.57 4.07 -5.82
C LEU A 263 -17.61 5.15 -6.13
N ALA A 264 -18.89 4.92 -5.81
CA ALA A 264 -19.95 5.91 -5.99
C ALA A 264 -19.74 7.12 -5.08
N GLN A 265 -19.30 6.91 -3.83
CA GLN A 265 -18.96 7.99 -2.89
C GLN A 265 -17.79 8.83 -3.41
N LEU A 266 -16.70 8.20 -3.87
CA LEU A 266 -15.54 8.90 -4.44
C LEU A 266 -15.90 9.70 -5.69
N LEU A 267 -16.79 9.16 -6.56
CA LEU A 267 -17.30 9.89 -7.72
C LEU A 267 -18.22 11.06 -7.32
N ALA A 268 -18.99 10.93 -6.24
CA ALA A 268 -19.78 12.03 -5.69
C ALA A 268 -18.89 13.14 -5.12
N LEU A 269 -17.82 12.81 -4.41
CA LEU A 269 -16.81 13.79 -3.99
C LEU A 269 -16.17 14.48 -5.20
N HIS A 270 -15.85 13.73 -6.26
CA HIS A 270 -15.29 14.30 -7.49
C HIS A 270 -16.22 15.31 -8.15
N ALA A 271 -17.53 15.00 -8.23
CA ALA A 271 -18.54 15.86 -8.85
C ALA A 271 -18.92 17.07 -7.98
N GLY A 272 -18.70 17.00 -6.68
CA GLY A 272 -19.03 18.06 -5.70
C GLY A 272 -17.81 18.92 -5.36
N PRO A 273 -17.27 18.80 -4.14
CA PRO A 273 -16.16 19.64 -3.68
C PRO A 273 -14.83 19.36 -4.40
N GLY A 274 -14.74 18.25 -5.12
CA GLY A 274 -13.56 17.74 -5.80
C GLY A 274 -12.88 16.63 -5.00
N LEU A 275 -12.56 15.53 -5.69
CA LEU A 275 -11.84 14.40 -5.09
C LEU A 275 -10.46 14.83 -4.58
N TYR A 276 -9.76 15.66 -5.34
CA TYR A 276 -8.50 16.28 -4.95
C TYR A 276 -8.69 17.74 -4.60
N ARG A 277 -8.06 18.16 -3.51
CA ARG A 277 -8.24 19.50 -2.92
C ARG A 277 -7.18 20.48 -3.36
N THR A 278 -5.93 20.05 -3.51
CA THR A 278 -4.85 20.93 -3.97
C THR A 278 -4.86 21.11 -5.50
N PRO A 279 -4.48 22.30 -6.01
CA PRO A 279 -4.38 22.51 -7.46
C PRO A 279 -3.41 21.53 -8.13
N ALA A 280 -2.28 21.21 -7.50
CA ALA A 280 -1.29 20.29 -8.03
C ALA A 280 -1.82 18.86 -8.16
N ALA A 281 -2.64 18.38 -7.20
CA ALA A 281 -3.25 17.06 -7.27
C ALA A 281 -4.36 17.01 -8.34
N ARG A 282 -5.18 18.05 -8.45
CA ARG A 282 -6.21 18.15 -9.50
C ARG A 282 -5.58 18.05 -10.89
N GLU A 283 -4.54 18.85 -11.15
CA GLU A 283 -3.84 18.84 -12.44
C GLU A 283 -3.24 17.48 -12.77
N ARG A 284 -2.68 16.79 -11.76
CA ARG A 284 -1.97 15.54 -11.96
C ARG A 284 -2.89 14.33 -12.10
N TRP A 285 -3.99 14.27 -11.35
CA TRP A 285 -4.70 13.03 -11.09
C TRP A 285 -6.20 13.06 -11.37
N ALA A 286 -6.89 14.22 -11.39
CA ALA A 286 -8.34 14.28 -11.40
C ALA A 286 -8.98 13.55 -12.59
N ASP A 287 -8.52 13.84 -13.82
CA ASP A 287 -9.08 13.24 -15.03
C ASP A 287 -8.84 11.73 -15.10
N ALA A 288 -7.65 11.29 -14.65
CA ALA A 288 -7.32 9.87 -14.65
C ALA A 288 -8.13 9.11 -13.59
N ALA A 289 -8.31 9.71 -12.40
CA ALA A 289 -9.11 9.14 -11.33
C ALA A 289 -10.58 8.97 -11.76
N GLU A 290 -11.19 9.98 -12.36
CA GLU A 290 -12.57 9.87 -12.85
C GLU A 290 -12.72 8.71 -13.85
N ARG A 291 -11.82 8.62 -14.83
CA ARG A 291 -11.86 7.52 -15.81
C ARG A 291 -11.68 6.15 -15.15
N ASN A 292 -10.76 6.02 -14.22
CA ASN A 292 -10.48 4.78 -13.51
C ASN A 292 -11.67 4.34 -12.66
N LEU A 293 -12.20 5.25 -11.82
CA LEU A 293 -13.36 5.00 -10.96
C LEU A 293 -14.60 4.59 -11.74
N ARG A 294 -14.93 5.32 -12.84
CA ARG A 294 -16.06 5.00 -13.70
C ARG A 294 -15.91 3.64 -14.36
N ARG A 295 -14.72 3.30 -14.85
CA ARG A 295 -14.45 1.99 -15.49
C ARG A 295 -14.63 0.85 -14.50
N GLU A 296 -14.08 0.98 -13.28
CA GLU A 296 -14.22 -0.04 -12.25
C GLU A 296 -15.69 -0.19 -11.85
N LEU A 297 -16.40 0.91 -11.58
CA LEU A 297 -17.81 0.88 -11.21
C LEU A 297 -18.66 0.20 -12.29
N ALA A 298 -18.41 0.51 -13.57
CA ALA A 298 -19.11 -0.14 -14.70
C ALA A 298 -18.86 -1.65 -14.72
N SER A 299 -17.62 -2.09 -14.46
CA SER A 299 -17.27 -3.52 -14.43
C SER A 299 -17.96 -4.28 -13.28
N LEU A 300 -18.18 -3.62 -12.13
CA LEU A 300 -18.85 -4.21 -10.97
C LEU A 300 -20.38 -4.27 -11.13
N THR A 301 -20.96 -3.32 -11.88
CA THR A 301 -22.43 -3.18 -12.03
C THR A 301 -22.97 -3.76 -13.33
N GLY A 302 -22.10 -4.28 -14.21
CA GLY A 302 -22.51 -4.85 -15.50
C GLY A 302 -23.04 -3.83 -16.53
N ARG A 303 -22.65 -2.57 -16.38
CA ARG A 303 -23.08 -1.44 -17.23
C ARG A 303 -21.97 -0.96 -18.15
#